data_4c536db554ec1e97de954ef6d0e07489
#
_entry.id   4c536db554ec1e97de954ef6d0e07489
#
_cell.length_a   1.000
_cell.length_b   1.000
_cell.length_c   1.000
_cell.angle_alpha   90.00
_cell.angle_beta   90.00
_cell.angle_gamma   90.00
#
_symmetry.space_group_name_H-M   'P 1'
#
loop_
_entity.id
_entity.type
_entity.pdbx_description
1 polymer ?
#
loop_
_entity_poly.entity_id
_entity_poly.type
_entity_poly.pdbx_seq_one_letter_code
_entity_poly.pdbx_strand_id
1 'polypeptide(L)'
;MGSGGKPENLAVLPVRSRAAPPRVLIHRHARATRVFHWINFFTIIVMLMSGLQIFNARPDLYWGNSSRFHHPIVSLGARENRYGQLVGVTTIGGHTFDTTGVLGVSEGRDGPVERGFPRWATLPGVLWLAMGRRWHFFFAWIFVLNGLAYAAFSLFSGHLRRDLLPRWHELRHIRTTIIDHARLRFPEGQEARYYNVLQKLAYLFVVFGLGPLALLTGLAMSPTIDAGFPGLVWLFGGRQSARTIHFIVAFSFLGFFIVHIAMVLLSGLWNNVRSMITGRYAIKTDPAVAHPGPDAPGLQADRADDSARRGFVLRAATGTGALLLGGTGTLMLGNLDRLSNSRWFPRILDLEGRFTEGAQDMLVSKTALAPEYTKADIAPVFRANGTTDPDSVAYHVLAQSGFRDWRLRVDGLVKRPLRLSLGALQAMPARTQITRHDCVEGWSCIGEWTGVPLHHVLKLSGLVPGARYVMFFCADPMDGNSFYYESLDLAMAMHPQTILAYGLNGQSLPVANGAPLRLRVERQLGYKMAKYLMRIQVVDDYRRFGGGHGGYWEDQGYAWYAGI
;
A
#
# COMPACT_ATOMS: atom_id res chain seq x y z
N MET A 1 96.60 34.58 -9.47
CA MET A 1 96.14 33.73 -10.54
C MET A 1 94.89 33.05 -10.06
N GLY A 2 93.79 33.60 -10.33
CA GLY A 2 92.52 33.16 -9.94
C GLY A 2 91.68 32.81 -11.13
N SER A 3 91.00 31.70 -11.11
CA SER A 3 89.98 31.39 -12.10
C SER A 3 88.64 31.32 -11.42
N GLY A 4 87.77 32.30 -11.70
CA GLY A 4 86.39 32.35 -11.25
C GLY A 4 85.53 31.40 -12.03
N GLY A 5 84.92 30.47 -11.36
CA GLY A 5 83.85 29.64 -11.92
C GLY A 5 82.51 30.42 -11.77
N LYS A 6 81.80 30.61 -12.86
CA LYS A 6 80.43 31.10 -12.90
C LYS A 6 79.47 30.01 -12.40
N PRO A 7 78.42 30.34 -11.65
CA PRO A 7 77.40 29.36 -11.29
C PRO A 7 76.50 29.07 -12.50
N GLU A 8 76.29 27.81 -12.86
CA GLU A 8 75.29 27.35 -13.80
C GLU A 8 73.84 27.66 -13.33
N ASN A 9 73.10 28.40 -14.14
CA ASN A 9 71.70 28.62 -13.98
C ASN A 9 70.94 27.32 -14.26
N LEU A 10 70.52 26.60 -13.24
CA LEU A 10 69.54 25.53 -13.34
C LEU A 10 68.17 26.17 -13.74
N ALA A 11 67.83 26.06 -15.04
CA ALA A 11 66.52 26.42 -15.55
C ALA A 11 65.46 25.50 -14.90
N VAL A 12 64.71 26.05 -13.96
CA VAL A 12 63.49 25.40 -13.41
C VAL A 12 62.48 25.31 -14.55
N LEU A 13 62.32 24.11 -15.09
CA LEU A 13 61.26 23.82 -16.07
C LEU A 13 59.87 24.09 -15.40
N PRO A 14 58.97 24.84 -16.05
CA PRO A 14 57.68 25.10 -15.50
C PRO A 14 56.89 23.78 -15.38
N VAL A 15 56.45 23.44 -14.17
CA VAL A 15 55.51 22.36 -13.93
C VAL A 15 54.27 22.68 -14.73
N ARG A 16 54.05 22.02 -15.87
CA ARG A 16 52.81 22.11 -16.65
C ARG A 16 51.69 21.63 -15.73
N SER A 17 50.89 22.56 -15.22
CA SER A 17 49.63 22.23 -14.59
C SER A 17 48.80 21.42 -15.58
N ARG A 18 48.60 20.14 -15.29
CA ARG A 18 47.68 19.31 -16.09
C ARG A 18 46.30 19.94 -16.03
N ALA A 19 45.93 20.66 -17.05
CA ALA A 19 44.56 21.15 -17.21
C ALA A 19 43.61 19.95 -17.07
N ALA A 20 42.58 20.10 -16.26
CA ALA A 20 41.56 19.04 -16.08
C ALA A 20 41.00 18.67 -17.47
N PRO A 21 40.81 17.37 -17.76
CA PRO A 21 40.35 16.93 -19.08
C PRO A 21 38.99 17.59 -19.40
N PRO A 22 38.80 18.02 -20.66
CA PRO A 22 37.56 18.68 -21.09
C PRO A 22 36.36 17.76 -20.85
N ARG A 23 35.27 18.31 -20.30
CA ARG A 23 34.02 17.59 -20.07
C ARG A 23 33.04 17.88 -21.21
N VAL A 24 32.51 16.82 -21.82
CA VAL A 24 31.48 16.90 -22.87
C VAL A 24 30.15 16.45 -22.29
N LEU A 25 29.09 17.19 -22.61
CA LEU A 25 27.72 16.85 -22.24
C LEU A 25 27.08 15.95 -23.31
N ILE A 26 26.69 14.75 -22.93
CA ILE A 26 25.96 13.82 -23.79
C ILE A 26 24.50 13.72 -23.35
N HIS A 27 23.58 13.48 -24.28
CA HIS A 27 22.21 13.14 -23.97
C HIS A 27 22.14 11.69 -23.50
N ARG A 28 21.64 11.46 -22.27
CA ARG A 28 21.61 10.12 -21.66
C ARG A 28 20.19 9.60 -21.43
N HIS A 29 19.25 10.46 -21.02
CA HIS A 29 17.90 10.04 -20.64
C HIS A 29 16.83 10.80 -21.43
N ALA A 30 15.91 10.06 -22.06
CA ALA A 30 14.74 10.61 -22.72
C ALA A 30 13.84 11.39 -21.71
N ARG A 31 13.09 12.38 -22.20
CA ARG A 31 12.15 13.14 -21.35
C ARG A 31 11.14 12.22 -20.66
N ALA A 32 10.57 11.27 -21.40
CA ALA A 32 9.62 10.29 -20.86
C ALA A 32 10.22 9.49 -19.70
N THR A 33 11.42 8.91 -19.87
CA THR A 33 12.11 8.15 -18.79
C THR A 33 12.30 8.98 -17.54
N ARG A 34 12.64 10.28 -17.66
CA ARG A 34 12.83 11.18 -16.52
C ARG A 34 11.53 11.47 -15.78
N VAL A 35 10.44 11.70 -16.51
CA VAL A 35 9.10 11.93 -15.92
C VAL A 35 8.63 10.70 -15.19
N PHE A 36 8.66 9.53 -15.82
CA PHE A 36 8.27 8.26 -15.18
C PHE A 36 9.10 7.97 -13.93
N HIS A 37 10.41 8.24 -13.97
CA HIS A 37 11.31 8.04 -12.83
C HIS A 37 10.92 8.94 -11.64
N TRP A 38 10.70 10.24 -11.85
CA TRP A 38 10.36 11.14 -10.74
C TRP A 38 8.97 10.87 -10.17
N ILE A 39 8.00 10.50 -10.99
CA ILE A 39 6.68 10.04 -10.51
C ILE A 39 6.87 8.81 -9.61
N ASN A 40 7.61 7.79 -10.07
CA ASN A 40 7.86 6.59 -9.28
C ASN A 40 8.63 6.88 -7.99
N PHE A 41 9.61 7.78 -8.01
CA PHE A 41 10.38 8.17 -6.82
C PHE A 41 9.47 8.65 -5.69
N PHE A 42 8.58 9.60 -5.97
CA PHE A 42 7.65 10.11 -4.97
C PHE A 42 6.59 9.07 -4.58
N THR A 43 6.04 8.38 -5.56
CA THR A 43 4.99 7.38 -5.35
C THR A 43 5.44 6.24 -4.47
N ILE A 44 6.64 5.67 -4.70
CA ILE A 44 7.17 4.56 -3.88
C ILE A 44 7.40 4.99 -2.43
N ILE A 45 7.91 6.19 -2.18
CA ILE A 45 8.08 6.70 -0.82
C ILE A 45 6.74 6.78 -0.10
N VAL A 46 5.72 7.39 -0.73
CA VAL A 46 4.38 7.51 -0.14
C VAL A 46 3.76 6.14 0.10
N MET A 47 3.88 5.22 -0.87
CA MET A 47 3.32 3.86 -0.74
C MET A 47 4.01 3.04 0.35
N LEU A 48 5.34 3.12 0.49
CA LEU A 48 6.06 2.47 1.58
C LEU A 48 5.57 2.99 2.93
N MET A 49 5.56 4.30 3.13
CA MET A 49 5.16 4.91 4.40
C MET A 49 3.69 4.65 4.75
N SER A 50 2.79 4.75 3.78
CA SER A 50 1.36 4.46 3.98
C SER A 50 1.11 2.96 4.17
N GLY A 51 1.86 2.09 3.49
CA GLY A 51 1.84 0.65 3.69
C GLY A 51 2.28 0.23 5.09
N LEU A 52 3.34 0.85 5.63
CA LEU A 52 3.77 0.64 7.02
C LEU A 52 2.71 1.13 8.03
N GLN A 53 2.00 2.22 7.72
CA GLN A 53 0.86 2.68 8.53
C GLN A 53 -0.28 1.66 8.54
N ILE A 54 -0.63 1.09 7.39
CA ILE A 54 -1.64 0.02 7.30
C ILE A 54 -1.18 -1.20 8.10
N PHE A 55 0.09 -1.58 7.98
CA PHE A 55 0.66 -2.72 8.67
C PHE A 55 0.62 -2.57 10.19
N ASN A 56 0.76 -1.35 10.73
CA ASN A 56 0.66 -1.07 12.16
C ASN A 56 -0.68 -1.46 12.80
N ALA A 57 -1.76 -1.58 12.02
CA ALA A 57 -3.06 -2.02 12.55
C ALA A 57 -3.02 -3.50 12.99
N ARG A 58 -2.24 -4.33 12.30
CA ARG A 58 -1.96 -5.72 12.67
C ARG A 58 -0.55 -6.10 12.18
N PRO A 59 0.48 -5.84 12.99
CA PRO A 59 1.88 -6.00 12.57
C PRO A 59 2.37 -7.45 12.67
N ASP A 60 1.54 -8.38 12.21
CA ASP A 60 1.82 -9.82 12.15
C ASP A 60 1.70 -10.32 10.71
N LEU A 61 2.55 -11.25 10.31
CA LEU A 61 2.52 -11.94 9.03
C LEU A 61 2.25 -13.43 9.19
N TYR A 62 1.48 -13.99 8.23
CA TYR A 62 1.05 -15.38 8.23
C TYR A 62 1.14 -15.99 6.83
N TRP A 63 1.12 -17.33 6.73
CA TRP A 63 0.91 -18.07 5.48
C TRP A 63 -0.49 -18.68 5.39
N GLY A 64 -0.99 -18.88 4.17
CA GLY A 64 -2.27 -19.52 3.89
C GLY A 64 -3.43 -18.54 3.78
N ASN A 65 -4.65 -19.04 3.98
CA ASN A 65 -5.89 -18.28 3.84
C ASN A 65 -6.33 -17.58 5.14
N SER A 66 -5.91 -18.09 6.29
CA SER A 66 -6.32 -17.63 7.63
C SER A 66 -5.13 -17.19 8.46
N SER A 67 -5.36 -16.25 9.38
CA SER A 67 -4.38 -15.81 10.37
C SER A 67 -4.30 -16.82 11.52
N ARG A 68 -3.13 -17.40 11.71
CA ARG A 68 -2.84 -18.28 12.85
C ARG A 68 -2.28 -17.43 14.00
N PHE A 69 -3.17 -16.77 14.75
CA PHE A 69 -2.83 -15.71 15.72
C PHE A 69 -1.75 -16.09 16.74
N HIS A 70 -1.63 -17.38 17.10
CA HIS A 70 -0.61 -17.86 18.04
C HIS A 70 0.72 -18.24 17.37
N HIS A 71 0.78 -18.25 16.03
CA HIS A 71 1.94 -18.67 15.26
C HIS A 71 2.21 -17.74 14.06
N PRO A 72 2.45 -16.43 14.29
CA PRO A 72 2.87 -15.54 13.22
C PRO A 72 4.29 -15.91 12.76
N ILE A 73 4.58 -15.70 11.47
CA ILE A 73 5.94 -15.85 10.90
C ILE A 73 6.81 -14.69 11.35
N VAL A 74 6.24 -13.50 11.34
CA VAL A 74 6.82 -12.26 11.84
C VAL A 74 5.76 -11.55 12.68
N SER A 75 6.16 -11.02 13.81
CA SER A 75 5.33 -10.17 14.68
C SER A 75 6.17 -9.01 15.21
N LEU A 76 5.61 -7.80 15.13
CA LEU A 76 6.20 -6.58 15.71
C LEU A 76 5.25 -6.09 16.79
N GLY A 77 5.64 -6.19 18.05
CA GLY A 77 4.77 -5.85 19.18
C GLY A 77 5.54 -5.27 20.37
N ALA A 78 4.85 -5.18 21.48
CA ALA A 78 5.42 -4.76 22.75
C ALA A 78 5.19 -5.82 23.84
N ARG A 79 6.02 -5.80 24.84
CA ARG A 79 5.82 -6.51 26.12
C ARG A 79 6.21 -5.60 27.27
N GLU A 80 5.67 -5.85 28.42
CA GLU A 80 6.15 -5.22 29.65
C GLU A 80 7.41 -5.94 30.16
N ASN A 81 8.43 -5.15 30.53
CA ASN A 81 9.58 -5.66 31.24
C ASN A 81 9.27 -5.81 32.75
N ARG A 82 10.22 -6.34 33.52
CA ARG A 82 10.07 -6.54 34.97
C ARG A 82 9.82 -5.25 35.79
N TYR A 83 9.98 -4.10 35.16
CA TYR A 83 9.77 -2.77 35.77
C TYR A 83 8.46 -2.12 35.32
N GLY A 84 7.58 -2.85 34.56
CA GLY A 84 6.34 -2.32 34.02
C GLY A 84 6.50 -1.38 32.83
N GLN A 85 7.69 -1.35 32.20
CA GLN A 85 7.94 -0.48 31.03
C GLN A 85 7.66 -1.26 29.75
N LEU A 86 7.03 -0.62 28.78
CA LEU A 86 6.84 -1.16 27.44
C LEU A 86 8.18 -1.24 26.69
N VAL A 87 8.55 -2.44 26.26
CA VAL A 87 9.71 -2.70 25.41
C VAL A 87 9.28 -3.29 24.08
N GLY A 88 9.88 -2.81 22.99
CA GLY A 88 9.58 -3.29 21.65
C GLY A 88 10.18 -4.67 21.42
N VAL A 89 9.40 -5.57 20.85
CA VAL A 89 9.85 -6.92 20.51
C VAL A 89 9.52 -7.26 19.07
N THR A 90 10.46 -7.89 18.39
CA THR A 90 10.27 -8.48 17.06
C THR A 90 10.44 -9.99 17.15
N THR A 91 9.42 -10.74 16.74
CA THR A 91 9.50 -12.20 16.67
C THR A 91 9.56 -12.64 15.21
N ILE A 92 10.54 -13.47 14.84
CA ILE A 92 10.72 -14.03 13.50
C ILE A 92 10.94 -15.54 13.64
N GLY A 93 10.05 -16.34 13.04
CA GLY A 93 10.18 -17.81 13.06
C GLY A 93 10.22 -18.39 14.50
N GLY A 94 9.56 -17.75 15.46
CA GLY A 94 9.56 -18.15 16.88
C GLY A 94 10.71 -17.57 17.71
N HIS A 95 11.71 -16.92 17.11
CA HIS A 95 12.80 -16.25 17.83
C HIS A 95 12.42 -14.79 18.09
N THR A 96 12.52 -14.36 19.35
CA THR A 96 12.17 -13.00 19.79
C THR A 96 13.43 -12.18 20.05
N PHE A 97 13.47 -10.98 19.45
CA PHE A 97 14.53 -10.00 19.57
C PHE A 97 14.02 -8.75 20.27
N ASP A 98 14.84 -8.14 21.12
CA ASP A 98 14.58 -6.81 21.65
C ASP A 98 14.84 -5.77 20.53
N THR A 99 13.81 -5.03 20.19
CA THR A 99 13.87 -3.98 19.14
C THR A 99 13.43 -2.62 19.67
N THR A 100 13.48 -2.45 20.99
CA THR A 100 13.12 -1.20 21.69
C THR A 100 13.83 0.01 21.08
N GLY A 101 13.09 1.07 20.83
CA GLY A 101 13.58 2.31 20.19
C GLY A 101 13.62 2.28 18.67
N VAL A 102 13.38 1.12 18.03
CA VAL A 102 13.34 0.98 16.56
C VAL A 102 11.98 0.46 16.09
N LEU A 103 11.53 -0.68 16.64
CA LEU A 103 10.27 -1.34 16.26
C LEU A 103 9.51 -1.78 17.52
N GLY A 104 8.19 -1.96 17.39
CA GLY A 104 7.32 -2.48 18.44
C GLY A 104 6.80 -1.43 19.41
N VAL A 105 7.58 -0.41 19.74
CA VAL A 105 7.20 0.70 20.64
C VAL A 105 7.68 2.03 20.05
N SER A 106 6.85 3.04 20.13
CA SER A 106 7.18 4.42 19.73
C SER A 106 6.65 5.43 20.73
N GLU A 107 7.25 6.60 20.79
CA GLU A 107 6.74 7.74 21.56
C GLU A 107 5.38 8.17 21.00
N GLY A 108 4.35 8.12 21.84
CA GLY A 108 3.01 8.65 21.61
C GLY A 108 2.86 10.05 22.22
N ARG A 109 1.63 10.60 22.21
CA ARG A 109 1.32 11.90 22.83
C ARG A 109 1.39 11.81 24.36
N ASP A 110 0.92 10.70 24.92
CA ASP A 110 0.75 10.48 26.36
C ASP A 110 1.72 9.42 26.91
N GLY A 111 2.84 9.19 26.21
CA GLY A 111 3.85 8.19 26.57
C GLY A 111 4.07 7.11 25.50
N PRO A 112 4.85 6.07 25.83
CA PRO A 112 5.14 4.98 24.91
C PRO A 112 3.87 4.23 24.48
N VAL A 113 3.71 3.99 23.19
CA VAL A 113 2.58 3.23 22.61
C VAL A 113 3.10 2.06 21.80
N GLU A 114 2.36 0.95 21.86
CA GLU A 114 2.62 -0.20 21.00
C GLU A 114 2.30 0.15 19.54
N ARG A 115 3.29 -0.03 18.65
CA ARG A 115 3.13 0.06 17.21
C ARG A 115 4.32 -0.58 16.49
N GLY A 116 4.07 -1.31 15.42
CA GLY A 116 5.10 -2.03 14.68
C GLY A 116 6.20 -1.12 14.15
N PHE A 117 5.84 -0.05 13.40
CA PHE A 117 6.77 0.90 12.80
C PHE A 117 6.64 2.29 13.42
N PRO A 118 7.76 3.02 13.60
CA PRO A 118 7.77 4.32 14.27
C PRO A 118 7.06 5.41 13.44
N ARG A 119 6.64 6.48 14.15
CA ARG A 119 5.89 7.61 13.58
C ARG A 119 6.54 8.22 12.33
N TRP A 120 7.87 8.37 12.34
CA TRP A 120 8.60 8.98 11.24
C TRP A 120 8.65 8.10 9.97
N ALA A 121 8.42 6.78 10.08
CA ALA A 121 8.42 5.84 8.97
C ALA A 121 7.03 5.64 8.34
N THR A 122 5.98 6.26 8.89
CA THR A 122 4.59 6.02 8.49
C THR A 122 3.90 7.29 7.99
N LEU A 123 2.89 7.12 7.13
CA LEU A 123 2.04 8.20 6.62
C LEU A 123 0.56 7.79 6.71
N PRO A 124 -0.27 8.53 7.49
CA PRO A 124 0.13 9.60 8.42
C PRO A 124 1.01 9.09 9.55
N GLY A 125 1.71 9.99 10.23
CA GLY A 125 2.57 9.65 11.35
C GLY A 125 1.80 9.22 12.61
N VAL A 126 0.56 9.67 12.80
CA VAL A 126 -0.35 9.19 13.84
C VAL A 126 -0.97 7.85 13.44
N LEU A 127 -1.38 7.03 14.42
CA LEU A 127 -2.10 5.78 14.14
C LEU A 127 -3.50 6.11 13.56
N TRP A 128 -3.62 6.04 12.25
CA TRP A 128 -4.87 6.32 11.54
C TRP A 128 -4.96 5.43 10.30
N LEU A 129 -5.50 4.22 10.50
CA LEU A 129 -5.58 3.19 9.46
C LEU A 129 -6.38 3.66 8.23
N ALA A 130 -7.53 4.30 8.43
CA ALA A 130 -8.37 4.79 7.34
C ALA A 130 -7.61 5.74 6.42
N MET A 131 -6.91 6.73 6.98
CA MET A 131 -6.12 7.69 6.20
C MET A 131 -4.90 7.04 5.55
N GLY A 132 -4.23 6.10 6.24
CA GLY A 132 -3.13 5.30 5.66
C GLY A 132 -3.59 4.54 4.41
N ARG A 133 -4.77 3.95 4.44
CA ARG A 133 -5.38 3.25 3.29
C ARG A 133 -5.68 4.21 2.13
N ARG A 134 -6.27 5.38 2.39
CA ARG A 134 -6.54 6.41 1.36
C ARG A 134 -5.25 6.85 0.65
N TRP A 135 -4.18 7.16 1.40
CA TRP A 135 -2.88 7.47 0.83
C TRP A 135 -2.36 6.32 -0.03
N HIS A 136 -2.40 5.09 0.50
CA HIS A 136 -1.85 3.92 -0.16
C HIS A 136 -2.55 3.64 -1.49
N PHE A 137 -3.89 3.57 -1.51
CA PHE A 137 -4.63 3.22 -2.71
C PHE A 137 -4.66 4.35 -3.75
N PHE A 138 -4.70 5.62 -3.33
CA PHE A 138 -4.58 6.73 -4.27
C PHE A 138 -3.23 6.69 -5.02
N PHE A 139 -2.14 6.50 -4.29
CA PHE A 139 -0.81 6.39 -4.90
C PHE A 139 -0.59 5.06 -5.60
N ALA A 140 -1.28 3.98 -5.22
CA ALA A 140 -1.27 2.72 -5.97
C ALA A 140 -1.84 2.91 -7.39
N TRP A 141 -2.90 3.69 -7.57
CA TRP A 141 -3.40 4.06 -8.90
C TRP A 141 -2.36 4.84 -9.71
N ILE A 142 -1.68 5.81 -9.10
CA ILE A 142 -0.59 6.55 -9.77
C ILE A 142 0.54 5.58 -10.16
N PHE A 143 0.94 4.68 -9.26
CA PHE A 143 1.97 3.69 -9.50
C PHE A 143 1.64 2.77 -10.67
N VAL A 144 0.42 2.23 -10.70
CA VAL A 144 -0.06 1.32 -11.76
C VAL A 144 -0.13 2.04 -13.10
N LEU A 145 -0.77 3.22 -13.15
CA LEU A 145 -0.91 3.98 -14.39
C LEU A 145 0.46 4.42 -14.94
N ASN A 146 1.35 4.90 -14.08
CA ASN A 146 2.71 5.28 -14.45
C ASN A 146 3.52 4.06 -14.93
N GLY A 147 3.38 2.91 -14.27
CA GLY A 147 4.03 1.64 -14.65
C GLY A 147 3.55 1.13 -16.01
N LEU A 148 2.25 1.13 -16.25
CA LEU A 148 1.66 0.75 -17.55
C LEU A 148 2.09 1.69 -18.67
N ALA A 149 2.07 3.00 -18.42
CA ALA A 149 2.53 4.00 -19.38
C ALA A 149 4.04 3.84 -19.71
N TYR A 150 4.86 3.56 -18.69
CA TYR A 150 6.28 3.27 -18.90
C TYR A 150 6.51 1.96 -19.66
N ALA A 151 5.76 0.91 -19.37
CA ALA A 151 5.83 -0.36 -20.09
C ALA A 151 5.44 -0.16 -21.57
N ALA A 152 4.34 0.54 -21.83
CA ALA A 152 3.91 0.90 -23.18
C ALA A 152 4.99 1.72 -23.91
N PHE A 153 5.50 2.78 -23.28
CA PHE A 153 6.61 3.57 -23.83
C PHE A 153 7.82 2.69 -24.14
N SER A 154 8.22 1.83 -23.24
CA SER A 154 9.41 0.97 -23.40
C SER A 154 9.26 -0.03 -24.54
N LEU A 155 8.06 -0.58 -24.74
CA LEU A 155 7.74 -1.49 -25.84
C LEU A 155 7.70 -0.76 -27.19
N PHE A 156 6.87 0.29 -27.30
CA PHE A 156 6.61 0.95 -28.58
C PHE A 156 7.75 1.85 -29.07
N SER A 157 8.55 2.45 -28.18
CA SER A 157 9.75 3.24 -28.56
C SER A 157 10.98 2.36 -28.85
N GLY A 158 10.92 1.06 -28.60
CA GLY A 158 12.06 0.17 -28.69
C GLY A 158 13.07 0.33 -27.54
N HIS A 159 12.76 1.15 -26.51
CA HIS A 159 13.63 1.38 -25.34
C HIS A 159 13.97 0.07 -24.62
N LEU A 160 12.99 -0.84 -24.47
CA LEU A 160 13.22 -2.15 -23.87
C LEU A 160 14.34 -2.93 -24.56
N ARG A 161 14.29 -3.02 -25.91
CA ARG A 161 15.27 -3.80 -26.69
C ARG A 161 16.64 -3.12 -26.78
N ARG A 162 16.69 -1.81 -26.94
CA ARG A 162 17.96 -1.08 -27.15
C ARG A 162 18.71 -0.84 -25.86
N ASP A 163 18.00 -0.51 -24.77
CA ASP A 163 18.64 0.09 -23.60
C ASP A 163 18.51 -0.81 -22.36
N LEU A 164 17.45 -1.62 -22.24
CA LEU A 164 17.20 -2.41 -21.01
C LEU A 164 17.52 -3.90 -21.16
N LEU A 165 17.31 -4.53 -22.32
CA LEU A 165 17.65 -5.94 -22.45
C LEU A 165 19.16 -6.12 -22.54
N PRO A 166 19.77 -6.98 -21.68
CA PRO A 166 21.19 -7.27 -21.75
C PRO A 166 21.49 -8.11 -22.99
N ARG A 167 22.59 -7.80 -23.67
CA ARG A 167 23.08 -8.60 -24.78
C ARG A 167 23.82 -9.82 -24.25
N TRP A 168 23.88 -10.90 -25.05
CA TRP A 168 24.52 -12.14 -24.63
C TRP A 168 25.99 -12.00 -24.22
N HIS A 169 26.75 -11.15 -24.91
CA HIS A 169 28.14 -10.87 -24.54
C HIS A 169 28.25 -10.15 -23.18
N GLU A 170 27.30 -9.26 -22.83
CA GLU A 170 27.29 -8.58 -21.52
C GLU A 170 27.06 -9.57 -20.38
N LEU A 171 26.18 -10.57 -20.60
CA LEU A 171 25.91 -11.63 -19.62
C LEU A 171 27.12 -12.54 -19.38
N ARG A 172 27.94 -12.81 -20.41
CA ARG A 172 29.17 -13.59 -20.26
C ARG A 172 30.19 -12.90 -19.35
N HIS A 173 30.19 -11.56 -19.30
CA HIS A 173 31.13 -10.77 -18.49
C HIS A 173 30.54 -10.31 -17.15
N ILE A 174 29.38 -10.87 -16.73
CA ILE A 174 28.69 -10.44 -15.51
C ILE A 174 29.55 -10.57 -14.25
N ARG A 175 30.38 -11.61 -14.14
CA ARG A 175 31.31 -11.81 -13.01
C ARG A 175 32.30 -10.65 -12.87
N THR A 176 32.88 -10.21 -13.98
CA THR A 176 33.79 -9.06 -14.00
C THR A 176 33.07 -7.80 -13.56
N THR A 177 31.89 -7.56 -14.09
CA THR A 177 31.07 -6.40 -13.71
C THR A 177 30.67 -6.40 -12.23
N ILE A 178 30.36 -7.57 -11.65
CA ILE A 178 30.09 -7.71 -10.19
C ILE A 178 31.35 -7.34 -9.38
N ILE A 179 32.53 -7.85 -9.77
CA ILE A 179 33.79 -7.57 -9.07
C ILE A 179 34.14 -6.09 -9.17
N ASP A 180 33.97 -5.47 -10.34
CA ASP A 180 34.23 -4.04 -10.52
C ASP A 180 33.30 -3.17 -9.69
N HIS A 181 32.01 -3.52 -9.59
CA HIS A 181 31.07 -2.84 -8.70
C HIS A 181 31.40 -3.02 -7.22
N ALA A 182 31.81 -4.24 -6.80
CA ALA A 182 32.25 -4.49 -5.43
C ALA A 182 33.54 -3.71 -5.08
N ARG A 183 34.38 -3.43 -6.08
CA ARG A 183 35.57 -2.59 -5.95
C ARG A 183 35.33 -1.11 -6.18
N LEU A 184 34.05 -0.67 -6.32
CA LEU A 184 33.62 0.71 -6.61
C LEU A 184 34.28 1.31 -7.87
N ARG A 185 34.57 0.46 -8.87
CA ARG A 185 35.08 0.87 -10.19
C ARG A 185 33.88 1.16 -11.10
N PHE A 186 33.69 2.43 -11.39
CA PHE A 186 32.57 2.87 -12.24
C PHE A 186 33.03 3.12 -13.67
N PRO A 187 32.18 2.86 -14.69
CA PRO A 187 32.49 3.16 -16.07
C PRO A 187 32.81 4.66 -16.27
N GLU A 188 33.90 4.97 -16.95
CA GLU A 188 34.30 6.32 -17.30
C GLU A 188 34.23 6.53 -18.83
N GLY A 189 34.25 7.79 -19.29
CA GLY A 189 34.29 8.14 -20.72
C GLY A 189 33.06 7.64 -21.50
N GLN A 190 33.30 6.99 -22.64
CA GLN A 190 32.23 6.52 -23.55
C GLN A 190 31.38 5.38 -22.95
N GLU A 191 31.94 4.55 -22.08
CA GLU A 191 31.21 3.46 -21.43
C GLU A 191 30.11 3.97 -20.50
N ALA A 192 30.29 5.15 -19.89
CA ALA A 192 29.29 5.80 -19.05
C ALA A 192 28.01 6.23 -19.82
N ARG A 193 27.99 6.12 -21.15
CA ARG A 193 26.83 6.40 -22.00
C ARG A 193 25.75 5.33 -21.90
N TYR A 194 26.13 4.09 -21.66
CA TYR A 194 25.23 2.94 -21.65
C TYR A 194 25.04 2.41 -20.23
N TYR A 195 23.90 1.76 -19.99
CA TYR A 195 23.69 1.00 -18.77
C TYR A 195 24.55 -0.25 -18.77
N ASN A 196 25.23 -0.53 -17.66
CA ASN A 196 25.92 -1.79 -17.52
C ASN A 196 24.93 -2.95 -17.26
N VAL A 197 25.41 -4.20 -17.38
CA VAL A 197 24.56 -5.38 -17.28
C VAL A 197 23.84 -5.49 -15.94
N LEU A 198 24.45 -5.10 -14.81
CA LEU A 198 23.82 -5.14 -13.49
C LEU A 198 22.68 -4.11 -13.38
N GLN A 199 22.89 -2.90 -13.91
CA GLN A 199 21.83 -1.88 -13.96
C GLN A 199 20.66 -2.35 -14.82
N LYS A 200 20.93 -2.94 -16.00
CA LYS A 200 19.88 -3.48 -16.88
C LYS A 200 19.06 -4.57 -16.15
N LEU A 201 19.73 -5.53 -15.53
CA LEU A 201 19.07 -6.61 -14.78
C LEU A 201 18.27 -6.07 -13.58
N ALA A 202 18.83 -5.13 -12.82
CA ALA A 202 18.15 -4.51 -11.69
C ALA A 202 16.89 -3.75 -12.15
N TYR A 203 16.97 -2.99 -13.24
CA TYR A 203 15.80 -2.26 -13.77
C TYR A 203 14.73 -3.21 -14.31
N LEU A 204 15.11 -4.27 -15.02
CA LEU A 204 14.17 -5.29 -15.47
C LEU A 204 13.49 -5.98 -14.29
N PHE A 205 14.26 -6.37 -13.28
CA PHE A 205 13.72 -7.00 -12.08
C PHE A 205 12.76 -6.08 -11.31
N VAL A 206 13.11 -4.82 -11.12
CA VAL A 206 12.26 -3.87 -10.38
C VAL A 206 11.00 -3.53 -11.17
N VAL A 207 11.11 -3.20 -12.46
CA VAL A 207 9.98 -2.73 -13.26
C VAL A 207 9.06 -3.87 -13.70
N PHE A 208 9.64 -4.98 -14.18
CA PHE A 208 8.87 -6.09 -14.76
C PHE A 208 8.74 -7.31 -13.84
N GLY A 209 9.43 -7.33 -12.70
CA GLY A 209 9.31 -8.32 -11.65
C GLY A 209 8.58 -7.78 -10.42
N LEU A 210 9.24 -6.92 -9.63
CA LEU A 210 8.67 -6.42 -8.36
C LEU A 210 7.41 -5.58 -8.57
N GLY A 211 7.35 -4.75 -9.62
CA GLY A 211 6.18 -3.90 -9.89
C GLY A 211 4.90 -4.73 -10.12
N PRO A 212 4.86 -5.64 -11.11
CA PRO A 212 3.72 -6.53 -11.30
C PRO A 212 3.42 -7.40 -10.09
N LEU A 213 4.44 -7.90 -9.37
CA LEU A 213 4.25 -8.72 -8.18
C LEU A 213 3.60 -7.92 -7.04
N ALA A 214 3.98 -6.65 -6.83
CA ALA A 214 3.32 -5.77 -5.88
C ALA A 214 1.84 -5.56 -6.23
N LEU A 215 1.53 -5.30 -7.51
CA LEU A 215 0.15 -5.14 -7.98
C LEU A 215 -0.67 -6.41 -7.77
N LEU A 216 -0.19 -7.56 -8.23
CA LEU A 216 -0.93 -8.82 -8.17
C LEU A 216 -1.16 -9.28 -6.72
N THR A 217 -0.15 -9.14 -5.85
CA THR A 217 -0.31 -9.45 -4.41
C THR A 217 -1.25 -8.48 -3.72
N GLY A 218 -1.24 -7.19 -4.10
CA GLY A 218 -2.21 -6.21 -3.63
C GLY A 218 -3.64 -6.57 -4.02
N LEU A 219 -3.87 -6.90 -5.30
CA LEU A 219 -5.18 -7.35 -5.81
C LEU A 219 -5.64 -8.65 -5.16
N ALA A 220 -4.74 -9.59 -4.87
CA ALA A 220 -5.07 -10.85 -4.18
C ALA A 220 -5.55 -10.64 -2.73
N MET A 221 -5.37 -9.46 -2.15
CA MET A 221 -5.93 -9.12 -0.83
C MET A 221 -7.35 -8.56 -0.90
N SER A 222 -7.87 -8.26 -2.09
CA SER A 222 -9.22 -7.71 -2.32
C SER A 222 -10.28 -8.82 -2.27
N PRO A 223 -11.29 -8.75 -1.39
CA PRO A 223 -12.38 -9.73 -1.37
C PRO A 223 -13.21 -9.74 -2.66
N THR A 224 -13.40 -8.58 -3.31
CA THR A 224 -14.12 -8.51 -4.58
C THR A 224 -13.32 -9.14 -5.73
N ILE A 225 -12.01 -8.89 -5.81
CA ILE A 225 -11.16 -9.52 -6.83
C ILE A 225 -11.07 -11.03 -6.60
N ASP A 226 -11.00 -11.49 -5.34
CA ASP A 226 -11.02 -12.91 -5.02
C ASP A 226 -12.31 -13.60 -5.53
N ALA A 227 -13.47 -12.92 -5.38
CA ALA A 227 -14.73 -13.44 -5.92
C ALA A 227 -14.73 -13.57 -7.45
N GLY A 228 -14.07 -12.64 -8.17
CA GLY A 228 -13.99 -12.68 -9.64
C GLY A 228 -12.85 -13.54 -10.19
N PHE A 229 -11.73 -13.60 -9.47
CA PHE A 229 -10.49 -14.23 -9.89
C PHE A 229 -9.85 -15.05 -8.75
N PRO A 230 -10.52 -16.11 -8.25
CA PRO A 230 -10.01 -16.88 -7.11
C PRO A 230 -8.66 -17.55 -7.39
N GLY A 231 -8.34 -17.82 -8.67
CA GLY A 231 -7.05 -18.33 -9.09
C GLY A 231 -5.87 -17.41 -8.73
N LEU A 232 -6.10 -16.09 -8.60
CA LEU A 232 -5.06 -15.15 -8.20
C LEU A 232 -4.64 -15.37 -6.75
N VAL A 233 -5.60 -15.53 -5.84
CA VAL A 233 -5.33 -15.83 -4.42
C VAL A 233 -4.70 -17.21 -4.28
N TRP A 234 -5.20 -18.20 -5.02
CA TRP A 234 -4.63 -19.54 -5.06
C TRP A 234 -3.17 -19.54 -5.52
N LEU A 235 -2.81 -18.74 -6.53
CA LEU A 235 -1.44 -18.61 -7.06
C LEU A 235 -0.45 -18.24 -5.96
N PHE A 236 -0.84 -17.40 -5.02
CA PHE A 236 0.00 -16.98 -3.90
C PHE A 236 -0.14 -17.89 -2.65
N GLY A 237 -0.93 -18.97 -2.72
CA GLY A 237 -1.15 -19.87 -1.60
C GLY A 237 -2.06 -19.29 -0.50
N GLY A 238 -2.92 -18.36 -0.85
CA GLY A 238 -3.91 -17.75 0.05
C GLY A 238 -3.69 -16.26 0.33
N ARG A 239 -4.72 -15.61 0.86
CA ARG A 239 -4.72 -14.16 1.11
C ARG A 239 -3.64 -13.71 2.09
N GLN A 240 -3.39 -14.45 3.16
CA GLN A 240 -2.35 -14.11 4.14
C GLN A 240 -0.95 -14.31 3.55
N SER A 241 -0.78 -15.32 2.70
CA SER A 241 0.45 -15.48 1.91
C SER A 241 0.66 -14.30 0.97
N ALA A 242 -0.38 -13.87 0.24
CA ALA A 242 -0.30 -12.70 -0.63
C ALA A 242 0.11 -11.44 0.15
N ARG A 243 -0.44 -11.24 1.37
CA ARG A 243 -0.06 -10.14 2.26
C ARG A 243 1.40 -10.21 2.69
N THR A 244 1.89 -11.40 3.03
CA THR A 244 3.29 -11.62 3.41
C THR A 244 4.24 -11.37 2.22
N ILE A 245 3.89 -11.87 1.03
CA ILE A 245 4.67 -11.64 -0.20
C ILE A 245 4.66 -10.14 -0.54
N HIS A 246 3.51 -9.45 -0.43
CA HIS A 246 3.41 -8.01 -0.65
C HIS A 246 4.34 -7.22 0.27
N PHE A 247 4.40 -7.59 1.53
CA PHE A 247 5.32 -7.00 2.51
C PHE A 247 6.80 -7.24 2.11
N ILE A 248 7.17 -8.46 1.72
CA ILE A 248 8.52 -8.79 1.24
C ILE A 248 8.87 -7.96 -0.01
N VAL A 249 7.94 -7.83 -0.95
CA VAL A 249 8.12 -7.02 -2.16
C VAL A 249 8.31 -5.54 -1.82
N ALA A 250 7.53 -4.99 -0.88
CA ALA A 250 7.70 -3.63 -0.41
C ALA A 250 9.09 -3.39 0.19
N PHE A 251 9.59 -4.31 1.01
CA PHE A 251 10.95 -4.24 1.55
C PHE A 251 12.04 -4.50 0.48
N SER A 252 11.74 -5.26 -0.57
CA SER A 252 12.62 -5.40 -1.73
C SER A 252 12.75 -4.08 -2.50
N PHE A 253 11.67 -3.32 -2.66
CA PHE A 253 11.73 -1.95 -3.19
C PHE A 253 12.55 -1.03 -2.30
N LEU A 254 12.39 -1.10 -0.97
CA LEU A 254 13.19 -0.32 -0.03
C LEU A 254 14.68 -0.67 -0.14
N GLY A 255 15.02 -1.95 -0.19
CA GLY A 255 16.39 -2.43 -0.38
C GLY A 255 17.00 -1.93 -1.70
N PHE A 256 16.25 -2.05 -2.80
CA PHE A 256 16.65 -1.48 -4.09
C PHE A 256 16.86 0.03 -4.01
N PHE A 257 15.96 0.76 -3.36
CA PHE A 257 16.05 2.21 -3.19
C PHE A 257 17.31 2.61 -2.44
N ILE A 258 17.65 1.93 -1.34
CA ILE A 258 18.86 2.18 -0.54
C ILE A 258 20.11 1.94 -1.40
N VAL A 259 20.21 0.79 -2.08
CA VAL A 259 21.33 0.46 -2.96
C VAL A 259 21.43 1.46 -4.11
N HIS A 260 20.30 1.83 -4.74
CA HIS A 260 20.27 2.80 -5.83
C HIS A 260 20.81 4.17 -5.40
N ILE A 261 20.34 4.70 -4.25
CA ILE A 261 20.83 5.98 -3.73
C ILE A 261 22.32 5.90 -3.37
N ALA A 262 22.76 4.82 -2.73
CA ALA A 262 24.18 4.61 -2.43
C ALA A 262 25.03 4.64 -3.72
N MET A 263 24.60 3.96 -4.78
CA MET A 263 25.30 3.95 -6.07
C MET A 263 25.28 5.32 -6.75
N VAL A 264 24.21 6.09 -6.65
CA VAL A 264 24.13 7.47 -7.17
C VAL A 264 25.12 8.38 -6.43
N LEU A 265 25.23 8.25 -5.11
CA LEU A 265 26.20 9.01 -4.28
C LEU A 265 27.64 8.66 -4.67
N LEU A 266 27.97 7.39 -4.71
CA LEU A 266 29.33 6.89 -4.97
C LEU A 266 29.80 7.15 -6.42
N SER A 267 28.90 7.08 -7.40
CA SER A 267 29.23 7.32 -8.82
C SER A 267 29.19 8.78 -9.25
N GLY A 268 28.86 9.71 -8.34
CA GLY A 268 28.85 11.15 -8.60
C GLY A 268 27.45 11.74 -8.62
N LEU A 269 26.96 12.11 -7.42
CA LEU A 269 25.60 12.64 -7.16
C LEU A 269 25.16 13.70 -8.16
N TRP A 270 25.98 14.77 -8.32
CA TRP A 270 25.59 15.95 -9.14
C TRP A 270 25.42 15.63 -10.60
N ASN A 271 26.27 14.77 -11.16
CA ASN A 271 26.18 14.40 -12.56
C ASN A 271 24.96 13.49 -12.83
N ASN A 272 24.69 12.56 -11.92
CA ASN A 272 23.53 11.67 -12.00
C ASN A 272 22.20 12.46 -11.84
N VAL A 273 22.08 13.29 -10.80
CA VAL A 273 20.85 14.11 -10.58
C VAL A 273 20.65 15.09 -11.74
N ARG A 274 21.70 15.76 -12.22
CA ARG A 274 21.61 16.63 -13.40
C ARG A 274 21.09 15.87 -14.62
N SER A 275 21.57 14.65 -14.85
CA SER A 275 21.12 13.84 -16.01
C SER A 275 19.64 13.47 -15.90
N MET A 276 19.11 13.26 -14.69
CA MET A 276 17.70 12.98 -14.44
C MET A 276 16.81 14.23 -14.46
N ILE A 277 17.38 15.43 -14.32
CA ILE A 277 16.64 16.71 -14.47
C ILE A 277 16.70 17.22 -15.91
N THR A 278 17.91 17.26 -16.50
CA THR A 278 18.15 17.91 -17.81
C THR A 278 18.24 16.95 -18.99
N GLY A 279 18.42 15.66 -18.74
CA GLY A 279 18.71 14.63 -19.75
C GLY A 279 20.19 14.56 -20.15
N ARG A 280 21.04 15.46 -19.63
CA ARG A 280 22.44 15.61 -20.06
C ARG A 280 23.41 15.11 -18.96
N TYR A 281 24.36 14.27 -19.36
CA TYR A 281 25.39 13.68 -18.50
C TYR A 281 26.78 14.13 -18.96
N ALA A 282 27.67 14.56 -18.03
CA ALA A 282 29.03 14.96 -18.38
C ALA A 282 29.98 13.76 -18.35
N ILE A 283 30.69 13.55 -19.44
CA ILE A 283 31.77 12.58 -19.53
C ILE A 283 33.12 13.31 -19.66
N LYS A 284 34.18 12.70 -19.09
CA LYS A 284 35.57 13.12 -19.34
C LYS A 284 35.96 12.59 -20.71
N THR A 285 36.50 13.43 -21.57
CA THR A 285 36.96 13.04 -22.90
C THR A 285 38.50 13.11 -22.92
N ASP A 286 39.15 12.14 -23.56
CA ASP A 286 40.59 12.20 -23.80
C ASP A 286 40.86 13.40 -24.72
N PRO A 287 41.81 14.27 -24.41
CA PRO A 287 42.14 15.42 -25.28
C PRO A 287 42.47 15.02 -26.73
N ALA A 288 42.95 13.82 -26.98
CA ALA A 288 43.24 13.28 -28.29
C ALA A 288 41.97 13.00 -29.14
N VAL A 289 40.80 12.87 -28.54
CA VAL A 289 39.50 12.57 -29.22
C VAL A 289 38.61 13.80 -29.30
N ALA A 290 39.07 14.98 -28.87
CA ALA A 290 38.30 16.21 -28.82
C ALA A 290 38.09 16.90 -30.19
N HIS A 291 38.62 16.35 -31.27
CA HIS A 291 38.33 16.78 -32.61
C HIS A 291 37.48 15.73 -33.34
N PRO A 292 36.13 15.79 -33.25
CA PRO A 292 35.30 14.95 -34.11
C PRO A 292 35.46 15.40 -35.57
N GLY A 293 35.76 14.44 -36.45
CA GLY A 293 35.66 14.67 -37.88
C GLY A 293 34.21 15.11 -38.25
N PRO A 294 34.01 15.70 -39.42
CA PRO A 294 32.76 16.36 -39.83
C PRO A 294 31.53 15.45 -39.91
N ASP A 295 31.67 14.13 -39.74
CA ASP A 295 30.61 13.15 -39.99
C ASP A 295 30.09 12.44 -38.72
N ALA A 296 30.31 12.96 -37.49
CA ALA A 296 29.76 12.37 -36.30
C ALA A 296 28.32 12.90 -36.01
N PRO A 297 27.26 12.11 -36.21
CA PRO A 297 25.91 12.59 -35.94
C PRO A 297 25.67 12.77 -34.45
N GLY A 298 25.38 14.00 -34.03
CA GLY A 298 24.80 14.31 -32.73
C GLY A 298 25.70 14.93 -31.66
N LEU A 299 26.91 15.39 -31.98
CA LEU A 299 27.73 16.20 -31.07
C LEU A 299 27.51 17.70 -31.31
N GLN A 300 26.44 18.27 -30.78
CA GLN A 300 26.36 19.73 -30.65
C GLN A 300 27.19 20.16 -29.44
N ALA A 301 28.33 20.77 -29.72
CA ALA A 301 29.14 21.49 -28.73
C ALA A 301 28.44 22.83 -28.42
N ASP A 302 27.56 22.84 -27.40
CA ASP A 302 27.01 24.09 -26.89
C ASP A 302 28.04 24.79 -26.00
N ARG A 303 28.76 25.74 -26.57
CA ARG A 303 29.51 26.77 -25.87
C ARG A 303 28.54 27.86 -25.38
N ALA A 304 27.62 27.58 -24.49
CA ALA A 304 26.75 28.59 -23.94
C ALA A 304 26.90 28.73 -22.43
N ASP A 305 27.32 29.89 -22.04
CA ASP A 305 27.11 30.62 -20.79
C ASP A 305 26.94 29.77 -19.51
N ASP A 306 28.07 29.35 -18.95
CA ASP A 306 28.18 28.40 -17.85
C ASP A 306 27.98 29.06 -16.46
N SER A 307 28.00 30.40 -16.36
CA SER A 307 28.04 31.12 -15.08
C SER A 307 26.66 31.33 -14.46
N ALA A 308 25.66 31.72 -15.23
CA ALA A 308 24.27 31.92 -14.73
C ALA A 308 23.58 30.58 -14.47
N ARG A 309 23.89 29.54 -15.27
CA ARG A 309 23.37 28.17 -15.06
C ARG A 309 24.01 27.46 -13.87
N ARG A 310 25.29 27.71 -13.56
CA ARG A 310 25.93 27.19 -12.34
C ARG A 310 25.24 27.67 -11.06
N GLY A 311 24.83 28.95 -11.01
CA GLY A 311 24.11 29.49 -9.85
C GLY A 311 22.74 28.86 -9.65
N PHE A 312 21.98 28.59 -10.70
CA PHE A 312 20.66 27.97 -10.61
C PHE A 312 20.75 26.46 -10.28
N VAL A 313 21.64 25.72 -10.96
CA VAL A 313 21.84 24.28 -10.72
C VAL A 313 22.44 24.04 -9.33
N LEU A 314 23.36 24.89 -8.86
CA LEU A 314 23.92 24.79 -7.51
C LEU A 314 22.85 25.07 -6.43
N ARG A 315 21.99 26.07 -6.63
CA ARG A 315 20.89 26.39 -5.70
C ARG A 315 19.77 25.33 -5.70
N ALA A 316 19.42 24.81 -6.87
CA ALA A 316 18.47 23.68 -6.97
C ALA A 316 19.05 22.40 -6.39
N ALA A 317 20.32 22.13 -6.60
CA ALA A 317 21.00 20.93 -6.15
C ALA A 317 21.39 20.97 -4.65
N THR A 318 21.78 22.14 -4.11
CA THR A 318 21.93 22.32 -2.66
C THR A 318 20.56 22.29 -1.97
N GLY A 319 19.50 22.83 -2.58
CA GLY A 319 18.13 22.68 -2.09
C GLY A 319 17.69 21.22 -2.04
N THR A 320 17.92 20.43 -3.11
CA THR A 320 17.52 19.01 -3.18
C THR A 320 18.40 18.09 -2.33
N GLY A 321 19.70 18.36 -2.23
CA GLY A 321 20.61 17.57 -1.39
C GLY A 321 20.42 17.83 0.11
N ALA A 322 20.16 19.07 0.51
CA ALA A 322 19.77 19.43 1.87
C ALA A 322 18.36 18.90 2.20
N LEU A 323 17.45 18.80 1.19
CA LEU A 323 16.14 18.18 1.28
C LEU A 323 16.21 16.66 1.56
N LEU A 324 17.21 15.97 1.03
CA LEU A 324 17.36 14.51 1.16
C LEU A 324 18.17 14.08 2.40
N LEU A 325 19.01 14.94 2.98
CA LEU A 325 20.00 14.53 3.97
C LEU A 325 19.88 15.15 5.36
N GLY A 326 18.98 16.08 5.60
CA GLY A 326 18.89 16.65 6.95
C GLY A 326 17.75 17.66 7.13
N GLY A 327 16.87 17.40 8.05
CA GLY A 327 15.85 18.35 8.55
C GLY A 327 14.61 18.54 7.67
N THR A 328 14.72 18.39 6.37
CA THR A 328 13.61 18.58 5.42
C THR A 328 12.77 17.33 5.22
N GLY A 329 13.30 16.13 5.46
CA GLY A 329 12.49 14.91 5.55
C GLY A 329 11.42 15.10 6.63
N THR A 330 11.78 15.58 7.80
CA THR A 330 10.84 15.86 8.90
C THR A 330 9.85 16.99 8.55
N LEU A 331 10.30 18.02 7.82
CA LEU A 331 9.42 19.12 7.36
C LEU A 331 8.48 18.67 6.23
N MET A 332 8.94 17.82 5.30
CA MET A 332 8.07 17.22 4.28
C MET A 332 7.03 16.30 4.93
N LEU A 333 7.43 15.41 5.83
CA LEU A 333 6.54 14.50 6.54
C LEU A 333 5.53 15.27 7.40
N GLY A 334 5.95 16.32 8.11
CA GLY A 334 5.05 17.19 8.86
C GLY A 334 4.05 17.93 7.95
N ASN A 335 4.42 18.27 6.72
CA ASN A 335 3.50 18.84 5.74
C ASN A 335 2.53 17.80 5.17
N LEU A 336 2.95 16.57 4.95
CA LEU A 336 2.05 15.47 4.54
C LEU A 336 1.04 15.12 5.63
N ASP A 337 1.45 15.12 6.89
CA ASP A 337 0.53 14.98 8.05
C ASP A 337 -0.48 16.13 8.12
N ARG A 338 -0.05 17.38 7.86
CA ARG A 338 -0.95 18.53 7.76
C ARG A 338 -1.93 18.40 6.60
N LEU A 339 -1.50 17.88 5.45
CA LEU A 339 -2.39 17.59 4.33
C LEU A 339 -3.44 16.54 4.69
N SER A 340 -3.08 15.48 5.42
CA SER A 340 -4.01 14.45 5.91
C SER A 340 -5.13 15.05 6.77
N ASN A 341 -4.83 16.11 7.54
CA ASN A 341 -5.79 16.83 8.40
C ASN A 341 -6.46 18.04 7.73
N SER A 342 -6.16 18.31 6.46
CA SER A 342 -6.77 19.41 5.72
C SER A 342 -8.20 19.11 5.29
N ARG A 343 -9.02 20.15 5.03
CA ARG A 343 -10.42 19.98 4.59
C ARG A 343 -10.57 19.51 3.14
N TRP A 344 -9.59 19.77 2.29
CA TRP A 344 -9.68 19.54 0.85
C TRP A 344 -8.93 18.31 0.36
N PHE A 345 -7.77 18.00 0.93
CA PHE A 345 -6.90 16.93 0.43
C PHE A 345 -7.49 15.52 0.65
N PRO A 346 -8.10 15.17 1.80
CA PRO A 346 -8.82 13.90 1.95
C PRO A 346 -9.88 13.67 0.88
N ARG A 347 -10.56 14.73 0.42
CA ARG A 347 -11.55 14.64 -0.68
C ARG A 347 -10.93 14.26 -2.02
N ILE A 348 -9.66 14.65 -2.28
CA ILE A 348 -8.92 14.20 -3.46
C ILE A 348 -8.55 12.72 -3.30
N LEU A 349 -8.09 12.33 -2.12
CA LEU A 349 -7.79 10.93 -1.85
C LEU A 349 -9.02 10.02 -2.00
N ASP A 350 -10.24 10.51 -1.68
CA ASP A 350 -11.49 9.77 -1.83
C ASP A 350 -11.84 9.39 -3.28
N LEU A 351 -11.21 10.03 -4.27
CA LEU A 351 -11.38 9.65 -5.66
C LEU A 351 -10.93 8.20 -5.92
N GLU A 352 -9.98 7.70 -5.13
CA GLU A 352 -9.47 6.33 -5.26
C GLU A 352 -10.58 5.29 -5.06
N GLY A 353 -11.48 5.50 -4.08
CA GLY A 353 -12.59 4.59 -3.81
C GLY A 353 -13.51 4.44 -5.02
N ARG A 354 -13.82 5.55 -5.70
CA ARG A 354 -14.65 5.55 -6.92
C ARG A 354 -13.94 4.88 -8.10
N PHE A 355 -12.64 5.14 -8.29
CA PHE A 355 -11.85 4.49 -9.33
C PHE A 355 -11.74 2.98 -9.07
N THR A 356 -11.54 2.58 -7.83
CA THR A 356 -11.44 1.18 -7.42
C THR A 356 -12.76 0.45 -7.62
N GLU A 357 -13.88 1.02 -7.15
CA GLU A 357 -15.23 0.48 -7.36
C GLU A 357 -15.53 0.35 -8.86
N GLY A 358 -15.34 1.41 -9.64
CA GLY A 358 -15.58 1.40 -11.07
C GLY A 358 -14.72 0.37 -11.83
N ALA A 359 -13.44 0.22 -11.47
CA ALA A 359 -12.57 -0.77 -12.07
C ALA A 359 -12.99 -2.20 -11.71
N GLN A 360 -13.36 -2.44 -10.45
CA GLN A 360 -13.82 -3.75 -10.01
C GLN A 360 -15.20 -4.11 -10.59
N ASP A 361 -16.10 -3.16 -10.72
CA ASP A 361 -17.40 -3.34 -11.41
C ASP A 361 -17.25 -3.71 -12.90
N MET A 362 -16.19 -3.22 -13.55
CA MET A 362 -15.88 -3.61 -14.94
C MET A 362 -15.24 -5.01 -15.03
N LEU A 363 -14.46 -5.42 -14.03
CA LEU A 363 -13.69 -6.65 -14.06
C LEU A 363 -14.42 -7.83 -13.45
N VAL A 364 -15.29 -7.63 -12.47
CA VAL A 364 -15.93 -8.67 -11.68
C VAL A 364 -17.44 -8.61 -11.84
N SER A 365 -18.05 -9.75 -12.20
CA SER A 365 -19.51 -9.86 -12.26
C SER A 365 -20.15 -9.49 -10.91
N LYS A 366 -21.25 -8.73 -10.94
CA LYS A 366 -22.03 -8.40 -9.74
C LYS A 366 -22.60 -9.62 -9.02
N THR A 367 -22.70 -10.75 -9.71
CA THR A 367 -23.17 -12.03 -9.17
C THR A 367 -22.05 -13.02 -8.84
N ALA A 368 -20.78 -12.63 -9.01
CA ALA A 368 -19.64 -13.49 -8.68
C ALA A 368 -19.64 -13.83 -7.19
N LEU A 369 -19.51 -15.12 -6.89
CA LEU A 369 -19.52 -15.63 -5.52
C LEU A 369 -18.10 -15.56 -4.93
N ALA A 370 -17.99 -15.12 -3.68
CA ALA A 370 -16.77 -15.31 -2.92
C ALA A 370 -16.49 -16.80 -2.75
N PRO A 371 -15.21 -17.24 -2.77
CA PRO A 371 -14.85 -18.64 -2.61
C PRO A 371 -15.42 -19.22 -1.31
N GLU A 372 -15.95 -20.43 -1.39
CA GLU A 372 -16.35 -21.22 -0.24
C GLU A 372 -15.26 -22.26 0.07
N TYR A 373 -15.06 -22.52 1.35
CA TYR A 373 -14.02 -23.37 1.90
C TYR A 373 -14.62 -24.69 2.42
N THR A 374 -13.76 -25.62 2.83
CA THR A 374 -14.18 -26.90 3.45
C THR A 374 -14.24 -26.76 4.97
N LYS A 375 -14.87 -27.73 5.63
CA LYS A 375 -14.89 -27.77 7.10
C LYS A 375 -13.49 -27.87 7.72
N ALA A 376 -12.52 -28.44 7.00
CA ALA A 376 -11.14 -28.54 7.45
C ALA A 376 -10.42 -27.18 7.47
N ASP A 377 -10.91 -26.20 6.72
CA ASP A 377 -10.33 -24.85 6.65
C ASP A 377 -10.87 -23.91 7.74
N ILE A 378 -11.90 -24.32 8.48
CA ILE A 378 -12.50 -23.50 9.54
C ILE A 378 -11.45 -23.22 10.61
N ALA A 379 -11.29 -21.96 10.97
CA ALA A 379 -10.38 -21.54 12.01
C ALA A 379 -10.79 -22.13 13.37
N PRO A 380 -9.85 -22.72 14.14
CA PRO A 380 -10.17 -23.31 15.45
C PRO A 380 -10.87 -22.32 16.41
N VAL A 381 -10.50 -21.05 16.33
CA VAL A 381 -11.15 -19.94 17.02
C VAL A 381 -11.44 -18.84 16.02
N PHE A 382 -12.71 -18.49 15.87
CA PHE A 382 -13.10 -17.35 15.05
C PHE A 382 -12.93 -16.06 15.84
N ARG A 383 -11.91 -15.25 15.49
CA ARG A 383 -11.64 -13.98 16.17
C ARG A 383 -12.80 -13.00 15.98
N ALA A 384 -13.29 -12.46 17.09
CA ALA A 384 -14.24 -11.36 17.05
C ALA A 384 -13.55 -10.06 16.63
N ASN A 385 -14.26 -9.21 15.88
CA ASN A 385 -13.82 -7.88 15.45
C ASN A 385 -14.72 -6.79 16.06
N GLY A 386 -14.15 -5.62 16.31
CA GLY A 386 -14.88 -4.49 16.91
C GLY A 386 -15.46 -4.80 18.28
N THR A 387 -16.59 -4.21 18.63
CA THR A 387 -17.30 -4.44 19.90
C THR A 387 -17.55 -5.93 20.14
N THR A 388 -17.15 -6.44 21.30
CA THR A 388 -17.35 -7.86 21.66
C THR A 388 -18.49 -8.06 22.67
N ASP A 389 -18.86 -6.99 23.37
CA ASP A 389 -20.01 -6.91 24.25
C ASP A 389 -20.55 -5.47 24.22
N PRO A 390 -21.75 -5.22 23.67
CA PRO A 390 -22.31 -3.87 23.59
C PRO A 390 -22.54 -3.29 24.99
N ASP A 391 -22.03 -2.10 25.26
CA ASP A 391 -22.28 -1.37 26.50
C ASP A 391 -23.72 -0.75 26.47
N SER A 392 -24.72 -1.62 26.51
CA SER A 392 -26.13 -1.26 26.40
C SER A 392 -26.98 -2.13 27.32
N VAL A 393 -27.57 -1.50 28.34
CA VAL A 393 -28.49 -2.18 29.26
C VAL A 393 -29.64 -2.84 28.51
N ALA A 394 -30.19 -2.15 27.52
CA ALA A 394 -31.28 -2.69 26.69
C ALA A 394 -30.87 -3.95 25.93
N TYR A 395 -29.65 -3.98 25.39
CA TYR A 395 -29.11 -5.17 24.74
C TYR A 395 -28.88 -6.32 25.72
N HIS A 396 -28.32 -6.05 26.89
CA HIS A 396 -28.08 -7.08 27.91
C HIS A 396 -29.39 -7.72 28.42
N VAL A 397 -30.47 -6.94 28.59
CA VAL A 397 -31.80 -7.49 28.91
C VAL A 397 -32.28 -8.46 27.84
N LEU A 398 -32.12 -8.11 26.56
CA LEU A 398 -32.44 -9.02 25.45
C LEU A 398 -31.56 -10.28 25.45
N ALA A 399 -30.27 -10.13 25.70
CA ALA A 399 -29.33 -11.27 25.75
C ALA A 399 -29.64 -12.23 26.90
N GLN A 400 -29.95 -11.71 28.10
CA GLN A 400 -30.34 -12.50 29.26
C GLN A 400 -31.63 -13.31 29.03
N SER A 401 -32.57 -12.78 28.24
CA SER A 401 -33.79 -13.51 27.85
C SER A 401 -33.56 -14.54 26.74
N GLY A 402 -32.31 -14.74 26.28
CA GLY A 402 -32.01 -15.54 25.11
C GLY A 402 -32.60 -14.95 23.82
N PHE A 403 -32.71 -13.62 23.76
CA PHE A 403 -33.26 -12.84 22.64
C PHE A 403 -34.73 -13.16 22.29
N ARG A 404 -35.51 -13.70 23.24
CA ARG A 404 -36.94 -14.02 23.01
C ARG A 404 -37.76 -12.81 22.62
N ASP A 405 -37.46 -11.66 23.23
CA ASP A 405 -38.18 -10.40 22.97
C ASP A 405 -37.56 -9.54 21.89
N TRP A 406 -36.39 -9.94 21.39
CA TRP A 406 -35.73 -9.25 20.29
C TRP A 406 -36.54 -9.33 19.00
N ARG A 407 -36.62 -8.24 18.25
CA ARG A 407 -37.29 -8.16 16.96
C ARG A 407 -36.44 -7.34 15.98
N LEU A 408 -36.19 -7.93 14.81
CA LEU A 408 -35.65 -7.19 13.67
C LEU A 408 -36.79 -6.35 13.04
N ARG A 409 -36.61 -5.05 13.00
CA ARG A 409 -37.50 -4.15 12.28
C ARG A 409 -36.98 -3.95 10.85
N VAL A 410 -37.87 -4.08 9.84
CA VAL A 410 -37.58 -3.78 8.43
C VAL A 410 -38.59 -2.75 7.96
N ASP A 411 -38.12 -1.57 7.52
CA ASP A 411 -38.97 -0.45 7.11
C ASP A 411 -38.32 0.46 6.05
N GLY A 412 -38.85 1.66 5.86
CA GLY A 412 -38.42 2.63 4.85
C GLY A 412 -39.17 2.44 3.53
N LEU A 413 -38.44 2.42 2.42
CA LEU A 413 -39.02 2.29 1.06
C LEU A 413 -39.43 0.84 0.77
N VAL A 414 -40.37 0.33 1.56
CA VAL A 414 -40.96 -1.02 1.47
C VAL A 414 -42.48 -0.94 1.46
N LYS A 415 -43.15 -1.87 0.78
CA LYS A 415 -44.59 -1.98 0.72
C LYS A 415 -45.21 -2.44 2.05
N ARG A 416 -44.52 -3.34 2.75
CA ARG A 416 -44.93 -3.99 4.00
C ARG A 416 -43.81 -3.95 5.01
N PRO A 417 -43.83 -3.07 5.99
CA PRO A 417 -42.90 -3.11 7.11
C PRO A 417 -42.99 -4.44 7.86
N LEU A 418 -41.85 -4.99 8.29
CA LEU A 418 -41.79 -6.27 9.00
C LEU A 418 -41.24 -6.08 10.42
N ARG A 419 -41.70 -6.95 11.32
CA ARG A 419 -41.10 -7.15 12.68
C ARG A 419 -40.91 -8.66 12.88
N LEU A 420 -39.67 -9.10 12.75
CA LEU A 420 -39.33 -10.51 12.72
C LEU A 420 -38.64 -10.91 14.03
N SER A 421 -39.11 -11.97 14.67
CA SER A 421 -38.40 -12.60 15.80
C SER A 421 -37.23 -13.42 15.28
N LEU A 422 -36.30 -13.79 16.16
CA LEU A 422 -35.21 -14.70 15.82
C LEU A 422 -35.75 -16.05 15.29
N GLY A 423 -36.78 -16.61 15.97
CA GLY A 423 -37.42 -17.85 15.52
C GLY A 423 -38.11 -17.73 14.16
N ALA A 424 -38.73 -16.56 13.86
CA ALA A 424 -39.30 -16.33 12.52
C ALA A 424 -38.21 -16.31 11.42
N LEU A 425 -37.04 -15.72 11.70
CA LEU A 425 -35.89 -15.77 10.79
C LEU A 425 -35.35 -17.20 10.62
N GLN A 426 -35.23 -17.93 11.70
CA GLN A 426 -34.75 -19.34 11.67
C GLN A 426 -35.69 -20.30 10.93
N ALA A 427 -37.00 -19.96 10.87
CA ALA A 427 -37.98 -20.72 10.09
C ALA A 427 -37.98 -20.41 8.59
N MET A 428 -37.27 -19.37 8.14
CA MET A 428 -37.12 -19.03 6.73
C MET A 428 -36.06 -19.90 6.06
N PRO A 429 -36.06 -20.02 4.71
CA PRO A 429 -34.98 -20.67 3.97
C PRO A 429 -33.64 -20.08 4.35
N ALA A 430 -32.75 -20.91 4.88
CA ALA A 430 -31.42 -20.52 5.32
C ALA A 430 -30.37 -20.86 4.27
N ARG A 431 -29.28 -20.10 4.26
CA ARG A 431 -28.02 -20.42 3.58
C ARG A 431 -26.95 -20.69 4.64
N THR A 432 -26.24 -21.80 4.48
CA THR A 432 -24.99 -22.08 5.20
C THR A 432 -23.83 -21.95 4.21
N GLN A 433 -22.80 -21.21 4.58
CA GLN A 433 -21.62 -20.96 3.74
C GLN A 433 -20.36 -20.91 4.60
N ILE A 434 -19.30 -21.59 4.15
CA ILE A 434 -17.98 -21.55 4.81
C ILE A 434 -17.15 -20.54 4.05
N THR A 435 -17.00 -19.34 4.62
CA THR A 435 -16.40 -18.19 3.93
C THR A 435 -15.35 -17.53 4.79
N ARG A 436 -14.44 -16.82 4.12
CA ARG A 436 -13.38 -16.05 4.78
C ARG A 436 -13.92 -14.68 5.18
N HIS A 437 -13.63 -14.29 6.40
CA HIS A 437 -13.81 -12.93 6.89
C HIS A 437 -12.48 -12.20 6.81
N ASP A 438 -12.42 -11.13 6.05
CA ASP A 438 -11.25 -10.30 5.86
C ASP A 438 -11.41 -8.99 6.63
N CYS A 439 -10.68 -8.83 7.73
CA CYS A 439 -10.69 -7.59 8.52
C CYS A 439 -9.87 -6.50 7.81
N VAL A 440 -10.30 -5.25 7.95
CA VAL A 440 -9.58 -4.08 7.45
C VAL A 440 -8.19 -3.93 8.10
N GLU A 441 -8.00 -4.45 9.29
CA GLU A 441 -6.70 -4.51 9.98
C GLU A 441 -5.70 -5.46 9.30
N GLY A 442 -6.16 -6.33 8.37
CA GLY A 442 -5.30 -7.20 7.57
C GLY A 442 -5.31 -8.67 7.98
N TRP A 443 -5.97 -9.07 9.06
CA TRP A 443 -6.13 -10.48 9.42
C TRP A 443 -7.34 -11.11 8.73
N SER A 444 -7.35 -12.43 8.63
CA SER A 444 -8.43 -13.23 8.03
C SER A 444 -8.78 -14.43 8.91
N CYS A 445 -10.07 -14.78 8.94
CA CYS A 445 -10.61 -15.98 9.58
C CYS A 445 -11.63 -16.66 8.67
N ILE A 446 -11.62 -17.99 8.62
CA ILE A 446 -12.64 -18.80 7.92
C ILE A 446 -13.61 -19.34 8.97
N GLY A 447 -14.91 -19.22 8.70
CA GLY A 447 -15.97 -19.74 9.55
C GLY A 447 -17.18 -20.19 8.74
N GLU A 448 -17.95 -21.12 9.31
CA GLU A 448 -19.24 -21.57 8.76
C GLU A 448 -20.36 -20.65 9.29
N TRP A 449 -21.00 -19.94 8.39
CA TRP A 449 -22.06 -18.98 8.70
C TRP A 449 -23.41 -19.51 8.25
N THR A 450 -24.40 -19.51 9.12
CA THR A 450 -25.77 -19.88 8.82
C THR A 450 -26.69 -18.71 9.05
N GLY A 451 -27.54 -18.38 8.07
CA GLY A 451 -28.48 -17.28 8.17
C GLY A 451 -29.45 -17.18 7.01
N VAL A 452 -30.36 -16.23 7.09
CA VAL A 452 -31.35 -15.95 6.02
C VAL A 452 -30.70 -15.06 4.97
N PRO A 453 -30.78 -15.39 3.67
CA PRO A 453 -30.38 -14.46 2.61
C PRO A 453 -31.15 -13.14 2.73
N LEU A 454 -30.42 -12.01 2.75
CA LEU A 454 -31.03 -10.69 2.91
C LEU A 454 -32.07 -10.39 1.83
N HIS A 455 -31.79 -10.83 0.59
CA HIS A 455 -32.73 -10.63 -0.52
C HIS A 455 -34.10 -11.32 -0.27
N HIS A 456 -34.15 -12.39 0.52
CA HIS A 456 -35.42 -13.05 0.87
C HIS A 456 -36.25 -12.15 1.77
N VAL A 457 -35.65 -11.56 2.79
CA VAL A 457 -36.30 -10.61 3.70
C VAL A 457 -36.77 -9.36 2.97
N LEU A 458 -35.93 -8.80 2.08
CA LEU A 458 -36.25 -7.64 1.25
C LEU A 458 -37.40 -7.93 0.26
N LYS A 459 -37.45 -9.13 -0.34
CA LYS A 459 -38.56 -9.55 -1.19
C LYS A 459 -39.89 -9.68 -0.40
N LEU A 460 -39.83 -10.23 0.82
CA LEU A 460 -41.01 -10.34 1.69
C LEU A 460 -41.58 -8.95 2.06
N SER A 461 -40.69 -7.97 2.31
CA SER A 461 -41.13 -6.60 2.60
C SER A 461 -41.64 -5.87 1.36
N GLY A 462 -41.25 -6.29 0.17
CA GLY A 462 -41.60 -5.71 -1.12
C GLY A 462 -41.02 -4.31 -1.31
N LEU A 463 -39.96 -4.20 -2.08
CA LEU A 463 -39.31 -2.92 -2.38
C LEU A 463 -40.24 -2.02 -3.20
N VAL A 464 -40.18 -0.69 -2.96
CA VAL A 464 -40.89 0.30 -3.78
C VAL A 464 -39.91 0.97 -4.76
N PRO A 465 -40.44 1.58 -5.85
CA PRO A 465 -39.59 2.36 -6.76
C PRO A 465 -38.83 3.46 -6.03
N GLY A 466 -37.57 3.66 -6.38
CA GLY A 466 -36.67 4.62 -5.72
C GLY A 466 -35.82 4.03 -4.60
N ALA A 467 -36.02 2.78 -4.19
CA ALA A 467 -35.11 2.08 -3.30
C ALA A 467 -33.74 1.91 -3.95
N ARG A 468 -32.68 2.39 -3.27
CA ARG A 468 -31.30 2.37 -3.75
C ARG A 468 -30.32 1.74 -2.77
N TYR A 469 -30.55 1.99 -1.48
CA TYR A 469 -29.64 1.58 -0.40
C TYR A 469 -30.41 0.89 0.72
N VAL A 470 -29.69 0.08 1.45
CA VAL A 470 -30.17 -0.61 2.65
C VAL A 470 -29.29 -0.19 3.82
N MET A 471 -29.90 0.46 4.82
CA MET A 471 -29.25 0.89 6.06
C MET A 471 -29.43 -0.18 7.12
N PHE A 472 -28.41 -0.41 7.92
CA PHE A 472 -28.39 -1.35 9.04
C PHE A 472 -28.07 -0.59 10.32
N PHE A 473 -28.95 -0.68 11.33
CA PHE A 473 -28.77 -0.05 12.63
C PHE A 473 -28.59 -1.10 13.71
N CYS A 474 -27.63 -0.91 14.56
CA CYS A 474 -27.12 -1.87 15.53
C CYS A 474 -27.35 -1.43 16.96
N ALA A 475 -27.20 -2.35 17.92
CA ALA A 475 -27.37 -2.09 19.33
C ALA A 475 -26.08 -1.66 20.03
N ASP A 476 -24.92 -1.73 19.37
CA ASP A 476 -23.63 -1.39 19.98
C ASP A 476 -23.40 0.13 19.98
N PRO A 477 -23.31 0.75 21.17
CA PRO A 477 -22.88 2.13 21.30
C PRO A 477 -21.42 2.27 20.84
N MET A 478 -21.16 3.34 20.16
CA MET A 478 -19.85 3.80 19.74
C MET A 478 -19.49 5.07 20.53
N ASP A 479 -18.75 5.98 19.97
CA ASP A 479 -18.37 7.21 20.65
C ASP A 479 -19.57 8.12 20.96
N GLY A 480 -19.68 8.58 22.21
CA GLY A 480 -20.76 9.45 22.68
C GLY A 480 -22.14 8.77 22.61
N ASN A 481 -23.10 9.44 21.96
CA ASN A 481 -24.47 8.92 21.81
C ASN A 481 -24.70 8.23 20.46
N SER A 482 -23.65 7.93 19.70
CA SER A 482 -23.76 7.28 18.39
C SER A 482 -23.83 5.77 18.56
N PHE A 483 -24.69 5.13 17.75
CA PHE A 483 -24.72 3.68 17.61
C PHE A 483 -24.06 3.28 16.29
N TYR A 484 -23.53 2.07 16.23
CA TYR A 484 -23.02 1.53 14.98
C TYR A 484 -24.13 1.46 13.93
N TYR A 485 -23.82 1.91 12.73
CA TYR A 485 -24.69 1.79 11.58
C TYR A 485 -23.87 1.55 10.33
N GLU A 486 -24.50 1.00 9.30
CA GLU A 486 -23.85 0.64 8.06
C GLU A 486 -24.83 0.72 6.88
N SER A 487 -24.31 0.79 5.64
CA SER A 487 -25.12 0.76 4.44
C SER A 487 -24.53 -0.10 3.33
N LEU A 488 -25.42 -0.66 2.52
CA LEU A 488 -25.09 -1.33 1.27
C LEU A 488 -25.91 -0.74 0.13
N ASP A 489 -25.40 -0.79 -1.10
CA ASP A 489 -26.25 -0.62 -2.27
C ASP A 489 -27.23 -1.81 -2.41
N LEU A 490 -28.23 -1.63 -3.24
CA LEU A 490 -29.25 -2.65 -3.43
C LEU A 490 -28.70 -3.89 -4.16
N ALA A 491 -27.69 -3.74 -5.04
CA ALA A 491 -27.10 -4.87 -5.75
C ALA A 491 -26.36 -5.80 -4.78
N MET A 492 -25.57 -5.22 -3.86
CA MET A 492 -24.87 -5.98 -2.82
C MET A 492 -25.84 -6.56 -1.79
N ALA A 493 -26.89 -5.82 -1.41
CA ALA A 493 -27.92 -6.31 -0.50
C ALA A 493 -28.74 -7.49 -1.08
N MET A 494 -28.91 -7.52 -2.40
CA MET A 494 -29.62 -8.60 -3.11
C MET A 494 -28.71 -9.77 -3.51
N HIS A 495 -27.40 -9.69 -3.22
CA HIS A 495 -26.44 -10.73 -3.58
C HIS A 495 -26.73 -12.04 -2.82
N PRO A 496 -26.62 -13.23 -3.46
CA PRO A 496 -27.02 -14.49 -2.85
C PRO A 496 -26.21 -14.90 -1.61
N GLN A 497 -24.94 -14.43 -1.47
CA GLN A 497 -24.12 -14.65 -0.28
C GLN A 497 -24.24 -13.55 0.78
N THR A 498 -25.04 -12.49 0.54
CA THR A 498 -25.35 -11.51 1.58
C THR A 498 -26.44 -12.09 2.47
N ILE A 499 -26.07 -12.47 3.69
CA ILE A 499 -26.97 -13.13 4.64
C ILE A 499 -27.07 -12.38 5.97
N LEU A 500 -28.21 -12.55 6.62
CA LEU A 500 -28.43 -12.19 8.03
C LEU A 500 -28.11 -13.42 8.88
N ALA A 501 -26.86 -13.51 9.34
CA ALA A 501 -26.35 -14.68 10.05
C ALA A 501 -26.79 -14.69 11.51
N TYR A 502 -27.33 -15.82 11.96
CA TYR A 502 -27.68 -16.14 13.34
C TYR A 502 -26.91 -17.36 13.88
N GLY A 503 -26.11 -18.02 13.06
CA GLY A 503 -25.27 -19.17 13.42
C GLY A 503 -23.82 -19.00 12.97
N LEU A 504 -22.91 -19.56 13.76
CA LEU A 504 -21.47 -19.61 13.49
C LEU A 504 -20.94 -21.00 13.90
N ASN A 505 -20.26 -21.69 12.95
CA ASN A 505 -19.63 -23.00 13.19
C ASN A 505 -20.60 -24.05 13.76
N GLY A 506 -21.83 -24.11 13.22
CA GLY A 506 -22.87 -25.05 13.64
C GLY A 506 -23.55 -24.73 14.98
N GLN A 507 -23.23 -23.60 15.61
CA GLN A 507 -23.83 -23.15 16.87
C GLN A 507 -24.55 -21.82 16.72
N SER A 508 -25.37 -21.45 17.71
CA SER A 508 -25.94 -20.11 17.80
C SER A 508 -24.83 -19.07 17.81
N LEU A 509 -25.07 -17.92 17.15
CA LEU A 509 -24.09 -16.84 17.04
C LEU A 509 -23.72 -16.32 18.44
N PRO A 510 -22.42 -16.33 18.83
CA PRO A 510 -21.97 -15.79 20.12
C PRO A 510 -22.16 -14.27 20.22
N VAL A 511 -22.33 -13.73 21.43
CA VAL A 511 -22.40 -12.28 21.69
C VAL A 511 -21.21 -11.56 21.08
N ALA A 512 -19.99 -12.01 21.35
CA ALA A 512 -18.77 -11.40 20.82
C ALA A 512 -18.74 -11.34 19.26
N ASN A 513 -19.47 -12.22 18.59
CA ASN A 513 -19.55 -12.29 17.14
C ASN A 513 -20.79 -11.61 16.56
N GLY A 514 -21.66 -11.00 17.40
CA GLY A 514 -22.77 -10.15 16.96
C GLY A 514 -24.16 -10.72 17.15
N ALA A 515 -24.39 -11.59 18.18
CA ALA A 515 -25.72 -12.11 18.50
C ALA A 515 -26.76 -10.99 18.68
N PRO A 516 -28.06 -11.25 18.39
CA PRO A 516 -28.59 -12.48 17.84
C PRO A 516 -28.46 -12.57 16.32
N LEU A 517 -28.13 -11.43 15.65
CA LEU A 517 -28.10 -11.33 14.19
C LEU A 517 -26.99 -10.39 13.73
N ARG A 518 -26.23 -10.83 12.75
CA ARG A 518 -25.25 -9.99 12.06
C ARG A 518 -25.36 -10.06 10.54
N LEU A 519 -24.89 -9.01 9.90
CA LEU A 519 -24.75 -8.97 8.45
C LEU A 519 -23.47 -9.68 8.02
N ARG A 520 -23.55 -10.48 6.96
CA ARG A 520 -22.42 -11.03 6.23
C ARG A 520 -22.47 -10.56 4.79
N VAL A 521 -21.34 -10.01 4.29
CA VAL A 521 -21.19 -9.48 2.92
C VAL A 521 -19.83 -9.94 2.41
N GLU A 522 -19.77 -11.11 1.80
CA GLU A 522 -18.53 -11.85 1.59
C GLU A 522 -17.55 -11.16 0.63
N ARG A 523 -18.04 -10.23 -0.20
CA ARG A 523 -17.23 -9.47 -1.16
C ARG A 523 -16.69 -8.14 -0.59
N GLN A 524 -16.94 -7.86 0.70
CA GLN A 524 -16.56 -6.63 1.37
C GLN A 524 -15.71 -6.93 2.61
N LEU A 525 -14.89 -5.99 3.05
CA LEU A 525 -14.15 -6.09 4.30
C LEU A 525 -15.07 -6.08 5.51
N GLY A 526 -14.58 -6.61 6.63
CA GLY A 526 -15.33 -6.91 7.82
C GLY A 526 -16.04 -5.73 8.50
N TYR A 527 -15.63 -4.49 8.27
CA TYR A 527 -16.35 -3.34 8.83
C TYR A 527 -17.72 -3.13 8.19
N LYS A 528 -17.97 -3.62 6.97
CA LYS A 528 -19.31 -3.63 6.37
C LYS A 528 -20.25 -4.68 6.96
N MET A 529 -19.73 -5.58 7.79
CA MET A 529 -20.48 -6.72 8.35
C MET A 529 -21.04 -6.38 9.73
N ALA A 530 -22.05 -5.50 9.76
CA ALA A 530 -22.71 -4.98 10.95
C ALA A 530 -23.15 -6.08 11.93
N LYS A 531 -22.83 -5.92 13.23
CA LYS A 531 -23.19 -6.82 14.33
C LYS A 531 -24.38 -6.27 15.11
N TYR A 532 -25.02 -7.11 15.94
CA TYR A 532 -26.08 -6.69 16.85
C TYR A 532 -27.24 -5.97 16.16
N LEU A 533 -27.68 -6.49 15.01
CA LEU A 533 -28.69 -5.83 14.16
C LEU A 533 -30.03 -5.68 14.89
N MET A 534 -30.58 -4.46 14.86
CA MET A 534 -31.89 -4.11 15.40
C MET A 534 -32.89 -3.67 14.33
N ARG A 535 -32.38 -2.98 13.29
CA ARG A 535 -33.24 -2.42 12.24
C ARG A 535 -32.56 -2.45 10.89
N ILE A 536 -33.31 -2.73 9.86
CA ILE A 536 -32.97 -2.57 8.46
C ILE A 536 -33.92 -1.53 7.87
N GLN A 537 -33.38 -0.49 7.23
CA GLN A 537 -34.17 0.55 6.59
C GLN A 537 -33.79 0.71 5.13
N VAL A 538 -34.75 0.54 4.23
CA VAL A 538 -34.53 0.75 2.80
C VAL A 538 -34.70 2.23 2.48
N VAL A 539 -33.74 2.82 1.76
CA VAL A 539 -33.74 4.27 1.48
C VAL A 539 -33.29 4.56 0.04
N ASP A 540 -33.58 5.77 -0.41
CA ASP A 540 -33.10 6.31 -1.69
C ASP A 540 -31.72 6.96 -1.58
N ASP A 541 -31.35 7.44 -0.37
CA ASP A 541 -30.10 8.14 -0.12
C ASP A 541 -29.62 7.91 1.33
N TYR A 542 -28.40 7.39 1.50
CA TYR A 542 -27.77 7.16 2.80
C TYR A 542 -27.18 8.44 3.43
N ARG A 543 -26.94 9.49 2.64
CA ARG A 543 -26.27 10.73 3.11
C ARG A 543 -27.05 11.50 4.17
N ARG A 544 -28.28 11.11 4.44
CA ARG A 544 -29.13 11.68 5.51
C ARG A 544 -28.82 11.11 6.89
N PHE A 545 -27.94 10.10 6.98
CA PHE A 545 -27.64 9.40 8.23
C PHE A 545 -26.22 9.69 8.68
N GLY A 546 -26.01 9.84 10.00
CA GLY A 546 -24.72 10.10 10.61
C GLY A 546 -24.00 11.31 10.00
N GLY A 547 -22.73 11.16 9.67
CA GLY A 547 -21.92 12.17 8.96
C GLY A 547 -22.16 12.22 7.45
N GLY A 548 -23.03 11.37 6.91
CA GLY A 548 -23.39 11.36 5.49
C GLY A 548 -22.49 10.52 4.60
N HIS A 549 -21.59 9.72 5.16
CA HIS A 549 -20.64 8.90 4.40
C HIS A 549 -21.09 7.43 4.25
N GLY A 550 -22.23 7.04 4.87
CA GLY A 550 -22.89 5.76 4.64
C GLY A 550 -22.66 4.70 5.71
N GLY A 551 -21.85 4.95 6.72
CA GLY A 551 -21.63 4.07 7.86
C GLY A 551 -20.81 4.75 8.95
N TYR A 552 -20.76 4.15 10.13
CA TYR A 552 -19.99 4.69 11.25
C TYR A 552 -18.50 4.82 10.92
N TRP A 553 -17.89 3.78 10.37
CA TRP A 553 -16.46 3.82 10.03
C TRP A 553 -16.16 4.69 8.82
N GLU A 554 -17.09 4.82 7.89
CA GLU A 554 -17.02 5.74 6.76
C GLU A 554 -17.01 7.21 7.25
N ASP A 555 -17.79 7.52 8.29
CA ASP A 555 -17.73 8.82 8.95
C ASP A 555 -16.38 9.06 9.65
N GLN A 556 -15.69 7.99 10.06
CA GLN A 556 -14.31 8.04 10.60
C GLN A 556 -13.23 7.98 9.49
N GLY A 557 -13.63 8.04 8.23
CA GLY A 557 -12.74 8.18 7.09
C GLY A 557 -12.41 6.89 6.33
N TYR A 558 -13.10 5.77 6.58
CA TYR A 558 -12.99 4.61 5.70
C TYR A 558 -13.75 4.83 4.39
N ALA A 559 -13.36 4.09 3.35
CA ALA A 559 -14.08 4.13 2.08
C ALA A 559 -15.45 3.46 2.22
N TRP A 560 -16.47 4.01 1.54
CA TRP A 560 -17.80 3.38 1.51
C TRP A 560 -17.76 2.03 0.77
N TYR A 561 -17.01 1.95 -0.32
CA TYR A 561 -16.74 0.70 -1.02
C TYR A 561 -15.57 -0.03 -0.36
N ALA A 562 -15.82 -1.21 0.19
CA ALA A 562 -14.88 -1.99 0.96
C ALA A 562 -14.42 -3.28 0.23
N GLY A 563 -14.45 -3.28 -1.09
CA GLY A 563 -14.04 -4.42 -1.91
C GLY A 563 -12.54 -4.66 -2.01
N ILE A 564 -11.72 -3.78 -1.40
CA ILE A 564 -10.26 -3.93 -1.41
C ILE A 564 -9.64 -3.65 -0.04
#